data_96c99e5d3aaed68f3feaa7b03968cc51
#
_entry.id   96c99e5d3aaed68f3feaa7b03968cc51
#
_cell.length_a   1.000
_cell.length_b   1.000
_cell.length_c   1.000
_cell.angle_alpha   90.00
_cell.angle_beta   90.00
_cell.angle_gamma   90.00
#
_symmetry.space_group_name_H-M   'P 1'
#
loop_
_entity.id
_entity.type
_entity.pdbx_description
1 polymer ?
#
loop_
_entity_poly.entity_id
_entity_poly.type
_entity_poly.pdbx_seq_one_letter_code
_entity_poly.pdbx_strand_id
1 'polypeptide(L)'
;DLVDRCDSVVVIGSRNSSNTGALVRLAEEAGCPRVEWINRADELPNDLEGTVGVTAGASAPDEVVEAVVRSLAPRDGVETVRHTDEDEYFPPPRNLRDLLASIRIFAGLGFAGPPPAGSFDDRSVDASEALAALDCLSSTT
;
A
#
# COMPACT_ATOMS: atom_id res chain seq x y z
N ASP A 1 0.10 2.05 19.96
CA ASP A 1 0.43 1.14 18.87
C ASP A 1 -0.57 -0.01 18.82
N LEU A 2 -0.78 -0.65 17.64
CA LEU A 2 -1.75 -1.76 17.53
C LEU A 2 -1.41 -2.89 18.50
N VAL A 3 -0.13 -3.25 18.57
CA VAL A 3 0.39 -4.35 19.38
C VAL A 3 0.14 -4.15 20.88
N ASP A 4 0.27 -2.92 21.37
CA ASP A 4 0.07 -2.60 22.81
C ASP A 4 -1.37 -2.79 23.27
N ARG A 5 -2.32 -2.90 22.32
CA ARG A 5 -3.76 -3.00 22.56
C ARG A 5 -4.32 -4.41 22.32
N CYS A 6 -3.46 -5.34 21.86
CA CYS A 6 -3.87 -6.65 21.41
C CYS A 6 -3.26 -7.77 22.24
N ASP A 7 -4.02 -8.80 22.53
CA ASP A 7 -3.55 -10.05 23.15
C ASP A 7 -2.90 -10.96 22.11
N SER A 8 -3.29 -10.82 20.86
CA SER A 8 -2.71 -11.51 19.73
C SER A 8 -2.77 -10.68 18.45
N VAL A 9 -1.87 -10.93 17.52
CA VAL A 9 -1.84 -10.30 16.20
C VAL A 9 -1.84 -11.36 15.11
N VAL A 10 -2.75 -11.23 14.17
CA VAL A 10 -2.83 -12.04 12.96
C VAL A 10 -2.26 -11.25 11.80
N VAL A 11 -1.19 -11.75 11.19
CA VAL A 11 -0.53 -11.17 10.02
C VAL A 11 -0.91 -11.97 8.79
N ILE A 12 -1.61 -11.33 7.85
CA ILE A 12 -2.11 -11.98 6.63
C ILE A 12 -1.16 -11.72 5.47
N GLY A 13 -0.72 -12.78 4.82
CA GLY A 13 0.06 -12.70 3.58
C GLY A 13 0.97 -13.88 3.36
N SER A 14 1.51 -13.97 2.15
CA SER A 14 2.35 -15.09 1.72
C SER A 14 3.63 -15.20 2.56
N ARG A 15 3.99 -16.44 2.95
CA ARG A 15 5.27 -16.74 3.63
C ARG A 15 6.50 -16.42 2.77
N ASN A 16 6.31 -16.24 1.45
CA ASN A 16 7.37 -15.81 0.55
C ASN A 16 7.49 -14.28 0.43
N SER A 17 6.58 -13.52 1.05
CA SER A 17 6.61 -12.07 1.04
C SER A 17 7.56 -11.55 2.12
N SER A 18 8.62 -10.86 1.71
CA SER A 18 9.55 -10.21 2.63
C SER A 18 8.87 -9.11 3.46
N ASN A 19 7.90 -8.41 2.88
CA ASN A 19 7.11 -7.39 3.57
C ASN A 19 6.24 -8.01 4.67
N THR A 20 5.52 -9.09 4.37
CA THR A 20 4.72 -9.80 5.39
C THR A 20 5.62 -10.34 6.51
N GLY A 21 6.78 -10.91 6.17
CA GLY A 21 7.76 -11.35 7.16
C GLY A 21 8.32 -10.21 8.02
N ALA A 22 8.43 -9.00 7.47
CA ALA A 22 8.81 -7.82 8.25
C ALA A 22 7.72 -7.43 9.26
N LEU A 23 6.43 -7.48 8.87
CA LEU A 23 5.31 -7.22 9.79
C LEU A 23 5.26 -8.22 10.95
N VAL A 24 5.51 -9.51 10.68
CA VAL A 24 5.59 -10.55 11.72
C VAL A 24 6.68 -10.22 12.73
N ARG A 25 7.93 -9.97 12.24
CA ARG A 25 9.04 -9.60 13.11
C ARG A 25 8.75 -8.34 13.93
N LEU A 26 8.15 -7.33 13.30
CA LEU A 26 7.79 -6.10 13.99
C LEU A 26 6.80 -6.33 15.12
N ALA A 27 5.81 -7.21 14.93
CA ALA A 27 4.84 -7.57 15.97
C ALA A 27 5.52 -8.36 17.12
N GLU A 28 6.44 -9.26 16.79
CA GLU A 28 7.23 -10.03 17.78
C GLU A 28 8.16 -9.10 18.58
N GLU A 29 8.91 -8.22 17.90
CA GLU A 29 9.82 -7.25 18.52
C GLU A 29 9.09 -6.21 19.38
N ALA A 30 7.86 -5.87 19.02
CA ALA A 30 7.00 -5.00 19.82
C ALA A 30 6.43 -5.71 21.08
N GLY A 31 6.72 -6.99 21.26
CA GLY A 31 6.36 -7.75 22.45
C GLY A 31 4.93 -8.30 22.44
N CYS A 32 4.31 -8.48 21.26
CA CYS A 32 3.01 -9.12 21.18
C CYS A 32 3.08 -10.54 21.77
N PRO A 33 2.17 -10.91 22.72
CA PRO A 33 2.21 -12.22 23.35
C PRO A 33 2.03 -13.39 22.39
N ARG A 34 1.29 -13.16 21.31
CA ARG A 34 1.01 -14.17 20.29
C ARG A 34 0.92 -13.55 18.91
N VAL A 35 1.72 -14.03 17.96
CA VAL A 35 1.71 -13.60 16.56
C VAL A 35 1.43 -14.80 15.66
N GLU A 36 0.38 -14.71 14.86
CA GLU A 36 -0.03 -15.74 13.91
C GLU A 36 0.18 -15.26 12.49
N TRP A 37 0.96 -16.00 11.72
CA TRP A 37 1.19 -15.71 10.31
C TRP A 37 0.37 -16.67 9.44
N ILE A 38 -0.64 -16.17 8.78
CA ILE A 38 -1.55 -16.93 7.95
C ILE A 38 -1.59 -16.40 6.52
N ASN A 39 -1.90 -17.27 5.58
CA ASN A 39 -2.12 -16.90 4.19
C ASN A 39 -3.61 -16.92 3.81
N ARG A 40 -4.42 -17.63 4.57
CA ARG A 40 -5.85 -17.86 4.32
C ARG A 40 -6.63 -17.95 5.63
N ALA A 41 -7.93 -17.69 5.55
CA ALA A 41 -8.80 -17.73 6.72
C ALA A 41 -8.94 -19.13 7.37
N ASP A 42 -8.75 -20.21 6.61
CA ASP A 42 -8.79 -21.58 7.11
C ASP A 42 -7.55 -21.98 7.92
N GLU A 43 -6.48 -21.17 7.88
CA GLU A 43 -5.28 -21.33 8.72
C GLU A 43 -5.43 -20.65 10.08
N LEU A 44 -6.54 -19.93 10.32
CA LEU A 44 -6.76 -19.19 11.55
C LEU A 44 -6.91 -20.15 12.74
N PRO A 45 -6.13 -19.99 13.83
CA PRO A 45 -6.33 -20.78 15.04
C PRO A 45 -7.71 -20.54 15.66
N ASN A 46 -8.33 -21.60 16.18
CA ASN A 46 -9.66 -21.52 16.79
C ASN A 46 -9.61 -21.11 18.28
N ASP A 47 -8.43 -20.93 18.84
CA ASP A 47 -8.15 -20.65 20.26
C ASP A 47 -7.66 -19.22 20.49
N LEU A 48 -7.95 -18.31 19.58
CA LEU A 48 -7.68 -16.89 19.76
C LEU A 48 -8.72 -16.29 20.69
N GLU A 49 -8.25 -15.70 21.80
CA GLU A 49 -9.09 -15.05 22.81
C GLU A 49 -8.64 -13.60 23.01
N GLY A 50 -9.51 -12.77 23.56
CA GLY A 50 -9.23 -11.37 23.86
C GLY A 50 -9.28 -10.47 22.63
N THR A 51 -8.46 -9.41 22.66
CA THR A 51 -8.37 -8.45 21.55
C THR A 51 -7.39 -8.96 20.48
N VAL A 52 -7.89 -9.17 19.29
CA VAL A 52 -7.12 -9.66 18.16
C VAL A 52 -6.83 -8.52 17.18
N GLY A 53 -5.57 -8.17 17.02
CA GLY A 53 -5.11 -7.27 15.95
C GLY A 53 -5.01 -8.02 14.63
N VAL A 54 -5.48 -7.42 13.54
CA VAL A 54 -5.35 -7.97 12.19
C VAL A 54 -4.58 -6.98 11.33
N THR A 55 -3.51 -7.44 10.70
CA THR A 55 -2.74 -6.66 9.72
C THR A 55 -2.46 -7.52 8.49
N ALA A 56 -2.26 -6.89 7.35
CA ALA A 56 -2.02 -7.58 6.09
C ALA A 56 -0.84 -6.97 5.33
N GLY A 57 -0.09 -7.81 4.64
CA GLY A 57 0.90 -7.32 3.67
C GLY A 57 0.19 -6.66 2.47
N ALA A 58 0.84 -5.67 1.84
CA ALA A 58 0.28 -4.89 0.73
C ALA A 58 -0.22 -5.74 -0.48
N SER A 59 0.23 -6.99 -0.59
CA SER A 59 -0.19 -7.93 -1.64
C SER A 59 -1.31 -8.88 -1.22
N ALA A 60 -1.81 -8.77 0.01
CA ALA A 60 -2.92 -9.61 0.47
C ALA A 60 -4.23 -9.08 -0.12
N PRO A 61 -5.07 -9.95 -0.74
CA PRO A 61 -6.37 -9.54 -1.26
C PRO A 61 -7.33 -9.13 -0.12
N ASP A 62 -8.11 -8.08 -0.35
CA ASP A 62 -9.08 -7.59 0.63
C ASP A 62 -10.10 -8.67 1.03
N GLU A 63 -10.48 -9.55 0.10
CA GLU A 63 -11.40 -10.66 0.35
C GLU A 63 -10.86 -11.64 1.40
N VAL A 64 -9.54 -11.83 1.45
CA VAL A 64 -8.90 -12.69 2.45
C VAL A 64 -8.94 -12.01 3.82
N VAL A 65 -8.67 -10.72 3.89
CA VAL A 65 -8.76 -9.93 5.12
C VAL A 65 -10.19 -9.97 5.67
N GLU A 66 -11.18 -9.72 4.82
CA GLU A 66 -12.59 -9.81 5.21
C GLU A 66 -12.99 -11.21 5.68
N ALA A 67 -12.50 -12.25 5.02
CA ALA A 67 -12.77 -13.64 5.41
C ALA A 67 -12.18 -13.96 6.79
N VAL A 68 -10.97 -13.49 7.08
CA VAL A 68 -10.32 -13.64 8.39
C VAL A 68 -11.10 -12.90 9.47
N VAL A 69 -11.45 -11.64 9.26
CA VAL A 69 -12.26 -10.85 10.21
C VAL A 69 -13.62 -11.52 10.47
N ARG A 70 -14.25 -12.05 9.43
CA ARG A 70 -15.52 -12.77 9.54
C ARG A 70 -15.39 -14.09 10.33
N SER A 71 -14.27 -14.79 10.16
CA SER A 71 -13.97 -16.04 10.89
C SER A 71 -13.64 -15.81 12.35
N LEU A 72 -13.05 -14.66 12.70
CA LEU A 72 -12.82 -14.23 14.08
C LEU A 72 -14.14 -13.96 14.84
N ALA A 73 -15.24 -13.70 14.13
CA ALA A 73 -16.57 -13.43 14.68
C ALA A 73 -16.53 -12.43 15.88
N PRO A 74 -16.01 -11.20 15.68
CA PRO A 74 -15.78 -10.26 16.77
C PRO A 74 -17.08 -9.92 17.50
N ARG A 75 -17.08 -10.04 18.85
CA ARG A 75 -18.26 -9.82 19.69
C ARG A 75 -18.52 -8.33 19.94
N ASP A 76 -17.45 -7.56 20.08
CA ASP A 76 -17.49 -6.13 20.44
C ASP A 76 -17.30 -5.20 19.23
N GLY A 77 -17.32 -5.77 18.02
CA GLY A 77 -17.14 -5.04 16.77
C GLY A 77 -15.71 -5.00 16.28
N VAL A 78 -15.48 -4.20 15.24
CA VAL A 78 -14.18 -4.03 14.58
C VAL A 78 -13.82 -2.55 14.56
N GLU A 79 -12.63 -2.22 15.05
CA GLU A 79 -12.05 -0.89 14.95
C GLU A 79 -10.96 -0.89 13.86
N THR A 80 -11.03 0.04 12.92
CA THR A 80 -9.97 0.24 11.94
C THR A 80 -8.99 1.30 12.45
N VAL A 81 -7.76 0.88 12.75
CA VAL A 81 -6.69 1.77 13.18
C VAL A 81 -5.84 2.14 11.98
N ARG A 82 -5.82 3.42 11.61
CA ARG A 82 -4.91 3.97 10.63
C ARG A 82 -3.79 4.70 11.36
N HIS A 83 -2.55 4.25 11.15
CA HIS A 83 -1.40 4.82 11.87
C HIS A 83 -0.82 6.04 11.16
N THR A 84 -0.94 6.12 9.84
CA THR A 84 -0.44 7.24 9.03
C THR A 84 -1.33 7.41 7.82
N ASP A 85 -1.61 8.66 7.41
CA ASP A 85 -1.90 8.93 6.00
C ASP A 85 -0.59 8.64 5.26
N GLU A 86 -0.55 7.51 4.55
CA GLU A 86 0.60 7.15 3.72
C GLU A 86 0.63 8.09 2.51
N ASP A 87 1.24 9.26 2.70
CA ASP A 87 1.70 10.12 1.60
C ASP A 87 3.10 9.64 1.19
N GLU A 88 3.22 8.33 0.92
CA GLU A 88 4.48 7.72 0.54
C GLU A 88 4.71 7.93 -0.96
N TYR A 89 5.42 9.02 -1.25
CA TYR A 89 5.85 9.34 -2.60
C TYR A 89 6.96 8.37 -3.05
N PHE A 90 6.64 7.52 -4.04
CA PHE A 90 7.62 6.68 -4.73
C PHE A 90 8.17 7.44 -5.93
N PRO A 91 9.38 8.02 -5.84
CA PRO A 91 9.95 8.72 -6.98
C PRO A 91 10.16 7.75 -8.15
N PRO A 92 9.79 8.11 -9.38
CA PRO A 92 9.98 7.25 -10.52
C PRO A 92 11.47 6.89 -10.70
N PRO A 93 11.78 5.70 -11.24
CA PRO A 93 13.15 5.28 -11.52
C PRO A 93 13.95 6.35 -12.28
N ARG A 94 15.26 6.41 -12.07
CA ARG A 94 16.12 7.47 -12.64
C ARG A 94 15.98 7.58 -14.15
N ASN A 95 15.97 6.44 -14.87
CA ASN A 95 15.77 6.37 -16.32
C ASN A 95 14.45 6.99 -16.78
N LEU A 96 13.38 6.80 -16.01
CA LEU A 96 12.07 7.40 -16.32
C LEU A 96 12.09 8.91 -16.05
N ARG A 97 12.72 9.36 -14.98
CA ARG A 97 12.88 10.79 -14.69
C ARG A 97 13.70 11.50 -15.79
N ASP A 98 14.78 10.87 -16.25
CA ASP A 98 15.62 11.41 -17.32
C ASP A 98 14.85 11.47 -18.66
N LEU A 99 14.00 10.47 -18.92
CA LEU A 99 13.11 10.48 -20.09
C LEU A 99 12.07 11.60 -20.00
N LEU A 100 11.41 11.75 -18.86
CA LEU A 100 10.44 12.82 -18.61
C LEU A 100 11.10 14.20 -18.71
N ALA A 101 12.30 14.37 -18.20
CA ALA A 101 13.07 15.62 -18.33
C ALA A 101 13.39 15.91 -19.80
N SER A 102 13.77 14.90 -20.58
CA SER A 102 14.04 15.02 -22.02
C SER A 102 12.79 15.42 -22.80
N ILE A 103 11.66 14.77 -22.54
CA ILE A 103 10.36 15.11 -23.15
C ILE A 103 9.97 16.57 -22.83
N ARG A 104 10.23 17.05 -21.62
CA ARG A 104 9.95 18.44 -21.24
C ARG A 104 10.80 19.43 -22.01
N ILE A 105 12.09 19.14 -22.20
CA ILE A 105 13.00 19.97 -23.01
C ILE A 105 12.45 20.06 -24.44
N PHE A 106 12.04 18.95 -25.04
CA PHE A 106 11.44 18.92 -26.38
C PHE A 106 10.13 19.70 -26.44
N ALA A 107 9.25 19.55 -25.46
CA ALA A 107 8.00 20.33 -25.36
C ALA A 107 8.29 21.83 -25.22
N GLY A 108 9.31 22.20 -24.43
CA GLY A 108 9.75 23.59 -24.26
C GLY A 108 10.38 24.21 -25.52
N LEU A 109 10.82 23.42 -26.50
CA LEU A 109 11.32 23.88 -27.79
C LEU A 109 10.23 24.25 -28.80
N GLY A 110 8.97 24.34 -28.40
CA GLY A 110 7.85 24.84 -29.21
C GLY A 110 7.02 23.78 -29.92
N PHE A 111 7.23 22.49 -29.63
CA PHE A 111 6.42 21.41 -30.18
C PHE A 111 5.09 21.17 -29.44
N ALA A 112 4.94 21.71 -28.25
CA ALA A 112 3.69 21.66 -27.48
C ALA A 112 3.62 22.86 -26.51
N GLY A 113 3.14 24.02 -26.92
CA GLY A 113 2.88 25.19 -26.08
C GLY A 113 3.92 25.57 -25.01
N PRO A 114 3.84 26.73 -24.40
CA PRO A 114 4.77 27.10 -23.33
C PRO A 114 4.58 26.18 -22.11
N PRO A 115 5.69 25.69 -21.50
CA PRO A 115 5.61 24.91 -20.28
C PRO A 115 4.95 25.76 -19.17
N PRO A 116 4.12 25.15 -18.29
CA PRO A 116 3.56 25.86 -17.16
C PRO A 116 4.70 26.42 -16.31
N ALA A 117 4.56 27.68 -15.92
CA ALA A 117 5.51 28.36 -15.04
C ALA A 117 5.40 27.76 -13.63
N GLY A 118 6.40 26.97 -13.24
CA GLY A 118 6.51 26.39 -11.91
C GLY A 118 7.47 25.19 -11.90
N SER A 119 8.05 24.90 -10.74
CA SER A 119 8.74 23.63 -10.53
C SER A 119 7.67 22.51 -10.66
N PHE A 120 7.95 21.53 -11.49
CA PHE A 120 7.08 20.38 -11.64
C PHE A 120 7.05 19.59 -10.32
N ASP A 121 5.90 19.63 -9.68
CA ASP A 121 5.60 18.72 -8.58
C ASP A 121 4.89 17.50 -9.19
N ASP A 122 5.63 16.42 -9.35
CA ASP A 122 5.13 15.14 -9.86
C ASP A 122 4.08 14.49 -8.94
N ARG A 123 3.92 14.99 -7.70
CA ARG A 123 2.83 14.62 -6.79
C ARG A 123 1.47 15.13 -7.21
N SER A 124 1.45 16.17 -8.05
CA SER A 124 0.21 16.82 -8.52
C SER A 124 -0.35 16.24 -9.81
N VAL A 125 0.34 15.30 -10.46
CA VAL A 125 -0.09 14.68 -11.72
C VAL A 125 -0.81 13.37 -11.43
N ASP A 126 -2.13 13.40 -11.59
CA ASP A 126 -2.94 12.18 -11.58
C ASP A 126 -2.59 11.29 -12.80
N ALA A 127 -2.57 9.98 -12.58
CA ALA A 127 -2.31 8.99 -13.64
C ALA A 127 -3.30 9.09 -14.81
N SER A 128 -4.53 9.52 -14.57
CA SER A 128 -5.53 9.80 -15.60
C SER A 128 -5.20 11.03 -16.44
N GLU A 129 -4.62 12.08 -15.86
CA GLU A 129 -4.15 13.25 -16.61
C GLU A 129 -2.93 12.92 -17.48
N ALA A 130 -2.01 12.09 -16.96
CA ALA A 130 -0.85 11.62 -17.71
C ALA A 130 -1.27 10.76 -18.92
N LEU A 131 -2.26 9.87 -18.75
CA LEU A 131 -2.84 9.06 -19.83
C LEU A 131 -3.56 9.94 -20.89
N ALA A 132 -4.36 10.91 -20.46
CA ALA A 132 -5.04 11.83 -21.36
C ALA A 132 -4.06 12.68 -22.19
N ALA A 133 -2.92 13.07 -21.63
CA ALA A 133 -1.86 13.77 -22.34
C ALA A 133 -1.19 12.87 -23.40
N LEU A 134 -1.03 11.58 -23.14
CA LEU A 134 -0.48 10.60 -24.10
C LEU A 134 -1.47 10.31 -25.24
N ASP A 135 -2.77 10.21 -24.96
CA ASP A 135 -3.80 10.01 -25.98
C ASP A 135 -3.91 11.22 -26.93
N CYS A 136 -3.70 12.43 -26.42
CA CYS A 136 -3.68 13.65 -27.23
C CYS A 136 -2.51 13.66 -28.24
N LEU A 137 -1.36 13.06 -27.89
CA LEU A 137 -0.20 12.92 -28.77
C LEU A 137 -0.39 11.84 -29.84
N SER A 138 -1.19 10.81 -29.56
CA SER A 138 -1.46 9.70 -30.49
C SER A 138 -2.52 10.06 -31.57
N SER A 139 -3.34 11.06 -31.33
CA SER A 139 -4.42 11.48 -32.25
C SER A 139 -4.01 12.55 -33.27
N THR A 140 -2.74 12.94 -33.32
CA THR A 140 -2.23 13.99 -34.23
C THR A 140 -1.41 13.43 -35.41
N THR A 141 -1.62 12.15 -35.80
CA THR A 141 -0.93 11.55 -36.97
C THR A 141 -1.94 11.29 -38.08
#